data_83714e882f5694368369a46d64703bb6
#
_entry.id   83714e882f5694368369a46d64703bb6
#
_cell.length_a   1.000
_cell.length_b   1.000
_cell.length_c   1.000
_cell.angle_alpha   90.00
_cell.angle_beta   90.00
_cell.angle_gamma   90.00
#
_symmetry.space_group_name_H-M   'P 1'
#
loop_
_entity.id
_entity.type
_entity.pdbx_description
1 polymer ?
#
loop_
_entity_poly.entity_id
_entity_poly.type
_entity_poly.pdbx_seq_one_letter_code
_entity_poly.pdbx_strand_id
1 'polypeptide(L)'
;MASLYPAESNHLVSSESLRTGDACFIGAFLHESDGPGDEIIHQKPVAVSASALQCVACVAARFYRTDGYAEIKRLYVEERCRGAGLARRLMARIEAEIVEQGIQCARLEMGIYQPEADALYRSLGYREIPPFGDYLVDPLSQFLEKSLL
;
A
#
# COMPACT_ATOMS: atom_id res chain seq x y z
N MET A 1 -14.59 5.37 13.46
CA MET A 1 -15.12 5.05 12.12
C MET A 1 -15.72 3.65 12.16
N ALA A 2 -16.99 3.49 11.80
CA ALA A 2 -17.56 2.16 11.59
C ALA A 2 -16.82 1.49 10.43
N SER A 3 -16.44 0.22 10.59
CA SER A 3 -15.85 -0.57 9.51
C SER A 3 -16.85 -0.70 8.38
N LEU A 4 -16.45 -0.41 7.15
CA LEU A 4 -17.27 -0.58 5.95
C LEU A 4 -17.54 -2.07 5.63
N TYR A 5 -16.81 -2.97 6.29
CA TYR A 5 -16.82 -4.40 6.00
C TYR A 5 -17.02 -5.21 7.28
N PRO A 6 -17.69 -6.38 7.20
CA PRO A 6 -17.73 -7.33 8.29
C PRO A 6 -16.32 -7.77 8.73
N ALA A 7 -16.20 -8.24 9.97
CA ALA A 7 -14.91 -8.64 10.53
C ALA A 7 -14.23 -9.78 9.73
N GLU A 8 -15.00 -10.70 9.17
CA GLU A 8 -14.52 -11.80 8.32
C GLU A 8 -13.96 -11.37 6.97
N SER A 9 -14.36 -10.19 6.48
CA SER A 9 -13.83 -9.59 5.25
C SER A 9 -12.67 -8.60 5.51
N ASN A 10 -12.24 -8.44 6.76
CA ASN A 10 -11.11 -7.61 7.14
C ASN A 10 -9.82 -8.46 7.20
N HIS A 11 -9.14 -8.60 6.07
CA HIS A 11 -7.87 -9.32 5.95
C HIS A 11 -6.70 -8.51 6.50
N LEU A 12 -6.73 -8.22 7.79
CA LEU A 12 -5.71 -7.41 8.45
C LEU A 12 -4.47 -8.25 8.79
N VAL A 13 -3.34 -7.89 8.20
CA VAL A 13 -2.03 -8.39 8.60
C VAL A 13 -1.54 -7.57 9.79
N SER A 14 -1.04 -8.23 10.83
CA SER A 14 -0.50 -7.53 11.99
C SER A 14 0.71 -6.68 11.60
N SER A 15 0.88 -5.53 12.26
CA SER A 15 2.06 -4.68 12.05
C SER A 15 3.38 -5.39 12.37
N GLU A 16 3.34 -6.42 13.20
CA GLU A 16 4.49 -7.22 13.58
C GLU A 16 4.94 -8.13 12.42
N SER A 17 4.02 -8.71 11.66
CA SER A 17 4.35 -9.51 10.47
C SER A 17 4.95 -8.68 9.32
N LEU A 18 4.79 -7.36 9.34
CA LEU A 18 5.40 -6.44 8.38
C LEU A 18 6.81 -5.97 8.80
N ARG A 19 7.30 -6.36 9.96
CA ARG A 19 8.66 -6.05 10.45
C ARG A 19 9.71 -7.09 10.10
N THR A 20 9.31 -8.17 9.48
CA THR A 20 10.23 -9.22 9.01
C THR A 20 10.99 -8.76 7.76
N GLY A 21 12.12 -9.40 7.45
CA GLY A 21 12.92 -9.12 6.24
C GLY A 21 12.20 -9.37 4.91
N ASP A 22 10.99 -9.96 4.97
CA ASP A 22 10.13 -10.23 3.82
C ASP A 22 9.04 -9.18 3.62
N ALA A 23 9.22 -8.00 4.18
CA ALA A 23 8.29 -6.89 4.04
C ALA A 23 9.00 -5.54 3.95
N CYS A 24 8.37 -4.59 3.29
CA CYS A 24 8.78 -3.20 3.21
C CYS A 24 7.61 -2.29 3.62
N PHE A 25 7.92 -1.23 4.34
CA PHE A 25 6.97 -0.19 4.73
C PHE A 25 7.51 1.17 4.33
N ILE A 26 6.71 1.95 3.61
CA ILE A 26 7.04 3.30 3.15
C ILE A 26 6.03 4.28 3.75
N GLY A 27 6.54 5.33 4.39
CA GLY A 27 5.75 6.44 4.91
C GLY A 27 6.03 7.73 4.16
N ALA A 28 5.02 8.58 4.04
CA ALA A 28 5.17 9.97 3.63
C ALA A 28 4.93 10.87 4.84
N PHE A 29 5.79 11.86 5.00
CA PHE A 29 5.83 12.72 6.17
C PHE A 29 5.71 14.18 5.77
N LEU A 30 4.97 14.94 6.57
CA LEU A 30 4.92 16.41 6.53
C LEU A 30 5.69 16.97 7.69
N HIS A 31 6.42 18.05 7.44
CA HIS A 31 6.89 18.94 8.50
C HIS A 31 5.74 19.80 8.98
N GLU A 32 5.67 20.13 10.26
CA GLU A 32 4.57 20.95 10.83
C GLU A 32 4.39 22.33 10.15
N SER A 33 5.43 22.82 9.48
CA SER A 33 5.40 24.09 8.74
C SER A 33 5.04 23.96 7.26
N ASP A 34 4.93 22.74 6.73
CA ASP A 34 4.79 22.50 5.31
C ASP A 34 3.33 22.32 4.89
N GLY A 35 3.00 22.72 3.66
CA GLY A 35 1.69 22.51 3.07
C GLY A 35 1.55 21.13 2.42
N PRO A 36 0.30 20.75 2.05
CA PRO A 36 0.08 19.53 1.26
C PRO A 36 0.85 19.63 -0.07
N GLY A 37 1.66 18.64 -0.37
CA GLY A 37 2.49 18.57 -1.59
C GLY A 37 3.99 18.61 -1.31
N ASP A 38 4.40 18.98 -0.10
CA ASP A 38 5.81 19.05 0.33
C ASP A 38 6.26 17.79 1.10
N GLU A 39 5.49 16.67 0.96
CA GLU A 39 5.75 15.44 1.68
C GLU A 39 7.08 14.80 1.27
N ILE A 40 7.83 14.37 2.28
CA ILE A 40 9.04 13.58 2.10
C ILE A 40 8.67 12.09 2.23
N ILE A 41 8.99 11.28 1.21
CA ILE A 41 8.74 9.85 1.20
C ILE A 41 9.98 9.11 1.70
N HIS A 42 9.82 8.38 2.80
CA HIS A 42 10.89 7.58 3.41
C HIS A 42 10.54 6.10 3.48
N GLN A 43 11.56 5.27 3.26
CA GLN A 43 11.48 3.81 3.32
C GLN A 43 11.85 3.24 4.70
N LYS A 44 12.62 3.99 5.48
CA LYS A 44 13.04 3.65 6.84
C LYS A 44 12.86 4.86 7.75
N PRO A 45 12.62 4.65 9.05
CA PRO A 45 12.63 5.75 9.98
C PRO A 45 14.01 6.41 9.95
N VAL A 46 14.09 7.61 9.39
CA VAL A 46 15.26 8.46 9.53
C VAL A 46 15.22 8.99 10.95
N ALA A 47 16.37 9.01 11.62
CA ALA A 47 16.52 9.64 12.92
C ALA A 47 16.40 11.16 12.79
N VAL A 48 15.18 11.63 12.54
CA VAL A 48 14.80 13.04 12.65
C VAL A 48 14.15 13.20 14.01
N SER A 49 14.39 14.33 14.65
CA SER A 49 13.71 14.70 15.89
C SER A 49 12.21 14.42 15.76
N ALA A 50 11.72 13.42 16.49
CA ALA A 50 10.36 12.87 16.36
C ALA A 50 9.24 13.90 16.62
N SER A 51 9.58 15.11 17.03
CA SER A 51 8.65 16.18 17.32
C SER A 51 8.26 17.06 16.12
N ALA A 52 8.88 16.87 14.94
CA ALA A 52 8.72 17.77 13.81
C ALA A 52 8.09 17.13 12.56
N LEU A 53 7.94 15.80 12.50
CA LEU A 53 7.41 15.08 11.34
C LEU A 53 6.15 14.30 11.68
N GLN A 54 5.10 14.51 10.90
CA GLN A 54 3.86 13.75 10.98
C GLN A 54 3.73 12.82 9.78
N CYS A 55 3.54 11.51 10.04
CA CYS A 55 3.23 10.55 8.99
C CYS A 55 1.79 10.77 8.51
N VAL A 56 1.64 11.12 7.23
CA VAL A 56 0.34 11.46 6.62
C VAL A 56 -0.12 10.45 5.59
N ALA A 57 0.76 9.57 5.17
CA ALA A 57 0.41 8.50 4.24
C ALA A 57 1.39 7.34 4.36
N CYS A 58 0.96 6.16 3.98
CA CYS A 58 1.79 4.98 4.00
C CYS A 58 1.38 3.94 2.95
N VAL A 59 2.29 3.03 2.66
CA VAL A 59 2.07 1.81 1.90
C VAL A 59 3.03 0.73 2.39
N ALA A 60 2.64 -0.53 2.31
CA ALA A 60 3.49 -1.67 2.63
C ALA A 60 3.46 -2.69 1.49
N ALA A 61 4.51 -3.50 1.41
CA ALA A 61 4.53 -4.69 0.58
C ALA A 61 5.09 -5.87 1.38
N ARG A 62 4.52 -7.05 1.18
CA ARG A 62 5.04 -8.31 1.67
C ARG A 62 5.56 -9.13 0.50
N PHE A 63 6.76 -9.67 0.64
CA PHE A 63 7.45 -10.38 -0.44
C PHE A 63 7.24 -11.89 -0.32
N TYR A 64 6.58 -12.48 -1.30
CA TYR A 64 6.39 -13.93 -1.45
C TYR A 64 7.36 -14.43 -2.53
N ARG A 65 8.64 -14.51 -2.16
CA ARG A 65 9.75 -14.78 -3.09
C ARG A 65 9.61 -16.13 -3.78
N THR A 66 9.17 -17.16 -3.06
CA THR A 66 8.95 -18.51 -3.60
C THR A 66 7.83 -18.52 -4.63
N ASP A 67 6.79 -17.72 -4.41
CA ASP A 67 5.62 -17.64 -5.29
C ASP A 67 5.76 -16.58 -6.39
N GLY A 68 6.85 -15.79 -6.35
CA GLY A 68 7.23 -14.83 -7.37
C GLY A 68 6.38 -13.56 -7.43
N TYR A 69 5.71 -13.19 -6.34
CA TYR A 69 4.96 -11.93 -6.26
C TYR A 69 5.19 -11.19 -4.94
N ALA A 70 4.85 -9.92 -4.94
CA ALA A 70 4.72 -9.12 -3.72
C ALA A 70 3.27 -8.65 -3.55
N GLU A 71 2.77 -8.70 -2.33
CA GLU A 71 1.44 -8.19 -2.00
C GLU A 71 1.54 -6.79 -1.42
N ILE A 72 0.91 -5.82 -2.10
CA ILE A 72 0.80 -4.45 -1.63
C ILE A 72 -0.36 -4.36 -0.65
N LYS A 73 -0.08 -3.76 0.50
CA LYS A 73 -1.02 -3.59 1.61
C LYS A 73 -0.93 -2.20 2.20
N ARG A 74 -1.97 -1.81 2.94
CA ARG A 74 -1.98 -0.61 3.78
C ARG A 74 -1.69 0.69 3.04
N LEU A 75 -2.09 0.80 1.77
CA LEU A 75 -2.09 2.10 1.12
C LEU A 75 -3.14 2.98 1.81
N TYR A 76 -2.68 4.04 2.42
CA TYR A 76 -3.51 5.02 3.10
C TYR A 76 -2.95 6.41 2.93
N VAL A 77 -3.80 7.36 2.67
CA VAL A 77 -3.49 8.80 2.64
C VAL A 77 -4.47 9.52 3.54
N GLU A 78 -3.95 10.30 4.46
CA GLU A 78 -4.76 11.14 5.35
C GLU A 78 -5.67 12.08 4.52
N GLU A 79 -6.92 12.24 4.95
CA GLU A 79 -7.95 12.91 4.15
C GLU A 79 -7.54 14.29 3.66
N ARG A 80 -6.92 15.10 4.55
CA ARG A 80 -6.43 16.45 4.24
C ARG A 80 -5.31 16.49 3.19
N CYS A 81 -4.62 15.35 2.96
CA CYS A 81 -3.50 15.23 2.01
C CYS A 81 -3.91 14.54 0.70
N ARG A 82 -5.19 14.21 0.54
CA ARG A 82 -5.71 13.59 -0.69
C ARG A 82 -5.84 14.60 -1.83
N GLY A 83 -5.84 14.09 -3.06
CA GLY A 83 -5.97 14.92 -4.25
C GLY A 83 -4.69 15.55 -4.78
N ALA A 84 -3.54 15.39 -4.08
CA ALA A 84 -2.23 15.90 -4.49
C ALA A 84 -1.32 14.86 -5.18
N GLY A 85 -1.85 13.67 -5.50
CA GLY A 85 -1.09 12.61 -6.18
C GLY A 85 -0.19 11.78 -5.26
N LEU A 86 -0.33 11.90 -3.94
CA LEU A 86 0.53 11.23 -2.97
C LEU A 86 0.40 9.71 -3.03
N ALA A 87 -0.81 9.17 -3.21
CA ALA A 87 -1.04 7.74 -3.38
C ALA A 87 -0.28 7.19 -4.61
N ARG A 88 -0.28 7.91 -5.74
CA ARG A 88 0.49 7.53 -6.94
C ARG A 88 1.98 7.49 -6.68
N ARG A 89 2.50 8.48 -5.97
CA ARG A 89 3.94 8.55 -5.61
C ARG A 89 4.33 7.40 -4.70
N LEU A 90 3.49 7.06 -3.72
CA LEU A 90 3.71 5.90 -2.84
C LEU A 90 3.67 4.59 -3.62
N MET A 91 2.69 4.42 -4.52
CA MET A 91 2.62 3.25 -5.38
C MET A 91 3.83 3.11 -6.29
N ALA A 92 4.27 4.19 -6.93
CA ALA A 92 5.48 4.17 -7.74
C ALA A 92 6.72 3.77 -6.92
N ARG A 93 6.82 4.26 -5.69
CA ARG A 93 7.97 3.94 -4.80
C ARG A 93 7.92 2.50 -4.32
N ILE A 94 6.77 1.97 -3.92
CA ILE A 94 6.68 0.57 -3.47
C ILE A 94 6.88 -0.41 -4.64
N GLU A 95 6.38 -0.10 -5.84
CA GLU A 95 6.63 -0.91 -7.03
C GLU A 95 8.14 -0.95 -7.38
N ALA A 96 8.83 0.17 -7.30
CA ALA A 96 10.28 0.21 -7.48
C ALA A 96 11.01 -0.65 -6.45
N GLU A 97 10.61 -0.59 -5.18
CA GLU A 97 11.17 -1.44 -4.13
C GLU A 97 10.94 -2.93 -4.42
N ILE A 98 9.75 -3.31 -4.87
CA ILE A 98 9.44 -4.70 -5.24
C ILE A 98 10.38 -5.19 -6.35
N VAL A 99 10.62 -4.36 -7.37
CA VAL A 99 11.56 -4.67 -8.46
C VAL A 99 13.01 -4.78 -7.95
N GLU A 100 13.44 -3.89 -7.04
CA GLU A 100 14.76 -3.97 -6.40
C GLU A 100 14.96 -5.25 -5.61
N GLN A 101 13.87 -5.85 -5.10
CA GLN A 101 13.88 -7.16 -4.44
C GLN A 101 13.88 -8.35 -5.44
N GLY A 102 13.93 -8.09 -6.73
CA GLY A 102 13.94 -9.10 -7.79
C GLY A 102 12.57 -9.70 -8.10
N ILE A 103 11.48 -9.06 -7.67
CA ILE A 103 10.10 -9.52 -7.90
C ILE A 103 9.48 -8.64 -8.99
N GLN A 104 8.79 -9.25 -9.95
CA GLN A 104 8.25 -8.58 -11.13
C GLN A 104 6.71 -8.61 -11.18
N CYS A 105 6.08 -9.02 -10.12
CA CYS A 105 4.63 -9.14 -10.01
C CYS A 105 4.15 -8.52 -8.71
N ALA A 106 3.27 -7.54 -8.80
CA ALA A 106 2.59 -6.95 -7.65
C ALA A 106 1.12 -7.37 -7.64
N ARG A 107 0.64 -7.79 -6.48
CA ARG A 107 -0.76 -8.17 -6.23
C ARG A 107 -1.32 -7.36 -5.07
N LEU A 108 -2.61 -7.20 -5.05
CA LEU A 108 -3.31 -6.59 -3.93
C LEU A 108 -4.75 -7.11 -3.82
N GLU A 109 -5.28 -7.03 -2.63
CA GLU A 109 -6.69 -7.21 -2.33
C GLU A 109 -7.28 -5.87 -1.91
N MET A 110 -8.48 -5.57 -2.35
CA MET A 110 -9.23 -4.38 -1.98
C MET A 110 -10.71 -4.69 -1.78
N GLY A 111 -11.38 -3.89 -0.96
CA GLY A 111 -12.81 -3.98 -0.83
C GLY A 111 -13.57 -3.32 -1.99
N ILE A 112 -14.71 -3.90 -2.36
CA ILE A 112 -15.52 -3.42 -3.49
C ILE A 112 -16.14 -2.02 -3.28
N TYR A 113 -16.22 -1.55 -2.03
CA TYR A 113 -16.81 -0.24 -1.69
C TYR A 113 -15.78 0.89 -1.65
N GLN A 114 -14.68 0.75 -2.41
CA GLN A 114 -13.60 1.73 -2.51
C GLN A 114 -13.41 2.19 -3.97
N PRO A 115 -14.35 2.93 -4.56
CA PRO A 115 -14.29 3.30 -5.98
C PRO A 115 -13.06 4.17 -6.33
N GLU A 116 -12.60 5.01 -5.41
CA GLU A 116 -11.40 5.84 -5.62
C GLU A 116 -10.12 5.00 -5.67
N ALA A 117 -10.02 3.98 -4.81
CA ALA A 117 -8.90 3.04 -4.81
C ALA A 117 -8.92 2.18 -6.09
N ASP A 118 -10.07 1.67 -6.50
CA ASP A 118 -10.22 0.91 -7.75
C ASP A 118 -9.78 1.75 -8.95
N ALA A 119 -10.26 2.99 -9.06
CA ALA A 119 -9.87 3.91 -10.12
C ALA A 119 -8.36 4.18 -10.15
N LEU A 120 -7.74 4.36 -8.98
CA LEU A 120 -6.31 4.52 -8.86
C LEU A 120 -5.56 3.29 -9.40
N TYR A 121 -5.87 2.11 -8.89
CA TYR A 121 -5.17 0.88 -9.28
C TYR A 121 -5.34 0.56 -10.76
N ARG A 122 -6.56 0.70 -11.30
CA ARG A 122 -6.81 0.54 -12.75
C ARG A 122 -5.98 1.51 -13.58
N SER A 123 -5.91 2.77 -13.17
CA SER A 123 -5.11 3.80 -13.84
C SER A 123 -3.60 3.53 -13.79
N LEU A 124 -3.13 2.76 -12.81
CA LEU A 124 -1.74 2.32 -12.67
C LEU A 124 -1.44 1.02 -13.43
N GLY A 125 -2.44 0.42 -14.09
CA GLY A 125 -2.28 -0.79 -14.90
C GLY A 125 -2.58 -2.09 -14.18
N TYR A 126 -3.15 -2.04 -12.98
CA TYR A 126 -3.63 -3.24 -12.29
C TYR A 126 -4.86 -3.81 -12.97
N ARG A 127 -4.93 -5.13 -13.05
CA ARG A 127 -6.04 -5.88 -13.65
C ARG A 127 -6.59 -6.90 -12.67
N GLU A 128 -7.86 -7.19 -12.77
CA GLU A 128 -8.54 -8.15 -11.92
C GLU A 128 -8.05 -9.57 -12.17
N ILE A 129 -7.86 -10.30 -11.09
CA ILE A 129 -7.46 -11.71 -11.06
C ILE A 129 -8.35 -12.48 -10.06
N PRO A 130 -8.39 -13.82 -10.12
CA PRO A 130 -8.95 -14.63 -9.05
C PRO A 130 -8.22 -14.43 -7.71
N PRO A 131 -8.81 -14.84 -6.57
CA PRO A 131 -8.10 -14.86 -5.28
C PRO A 131 -6.74 -15.54 -5.38
N PHE A 132 -5.76 -15.03 -4.65
CA PHE A 132 -4.39 -15.53 -4.63
C PHE A 132 -3.94 -15.86 -3.21
N GLY A 133 -2.82 -16.61 -3.07
CA GLY A 133 -2.30 -17.02 -1.76
C GLY A 133 -3.33 -17.79 -0.96
N ASP A 134 -3.50 -17.42 0.30
CA ASP A 134 -4.45 -18.05 1.21
C ASP A 134 -5.84 -17.38 1.21
N TYR A 135 -6.07 -16.43 0.30
CA TYR A 135 -7.38 -15.78 0.20
C TYR A 135 -8.45 -16.72 -0.33
N LEU A 136 -9.59 -16.69 0.30
CA LEU A 136 -10.80 -17.35 -0.17
C LEU A 136 -11.64 -16.39 -1.01
N VAL A 137 -12.55 -16.95 -1.80
CA VAL A 137 -13.55 -16.14 -2.52
C VAL A 137 -14.40 -15.38 -1.51
N ASP A 138 -14.39 -14.05 -1.61
CA ASP A 138 -15.20 -13.15 -0.80
C ASP A 138 -15.91 -12.17 -1.75
N PRO A 139 -17.26 -12.11 -1.73
CA PRO A 139 -18.00 -11.19 -2.61
C PRO A 139 -17.73 -9.72 -2.30
N LEU A 140 -17.12 -9.40 -1.16
CA LEU A 140 -16.76 -8.04 -0.75
C LEU A 140 -15.31 -7.67 -1.10
N SER A 141 -14.55 -8.59 -1.70
CA SER A 141 -13.15 -8.40 -2.08
C SER A 141 -12.94 -8.48 -3.58
N GLN A 142 -12.05 -7.65 -4.08
CA GLN A 142 -11.46 -7.73 -5.42
C GLN A 142 -9.96 -7.98 -5.31
N PHE A 143 -9.44 -8.76 -6.23
CA PHE A 143 -8.02 -9.11 -6.31
C PHE A 143 -7.45 -8.55 -7.60
N LEU A 144 -6.35 -7.84 -7.51
CA LEU A 144 -5.73 -7.17 -8.65
C LEU A 144 -4.25 -7.54 -8.74
N GLU A 145 -3.74 -7.55 -9.97
CA GLU A 145 -2.34 -7.84 -10.29
C GLU A 145 -1.80 -6.86 -11.33
N LYS A 146 -0.51 -6.57 -11.23
CA LYS A 146 0.26 -5.82 -12.22
C LYS A 146 1.61 -6.47 -12.44
N SER A 147 2.00 -6.64 -13.73
CA SER A 147 3.39 -6.91 -14.10
C SER A 147 4.21 -5.63 -13.99
N LEU A 148 5.37 -5.71 -13.35
CA LEU A 148 6.29 -4.60 -13.13
C LEU A 148 7.46 -4.57 -14.13
N LEU A 149 7.33 -5.36 -15.22
CA LEU A 149 8.28 -5.41 -16.34
C LEU A 149 8.12 -4.21 -17.27
#